data_558f3cc974af11121425e9cc86a929f8
#
_entry.id   558f3cc974af11121425e9cc86a929f8
#
_cell.length_a   1.000
_cell.length_b   1.000
_cell.length_c   1.000
_cell.angle_alpha   90.00
_cell.angle_beta   90.00
_cell.angle_gamma   90.00
#
_symmetry.space_group_name_H-M   'P 1'
#
loop_
_entity.id
_entity.type
_entity.pdbx_description
1 polymer ?
#
loop_
_entity_poly.entity_id
_entity_poly.type
_entity_poly.pdbx_seq_one_letter_code
_entity_poly.pdbx_strand_id
1 'polypeptide(L)'
;LNLVHPRENIPLQEEILQKGGLILSEQPLGVKANPTRLVARNRLQAALSEEIVVAECPEHSGTMHTVRFAQKYGKKVKAARLPYDKEENSGNKYIIDTGIGEGI
;
A
#
# COMPACT_ATOMS: atom_id res chain seq x y z
N LEU A 1 -9.70 12.55 -7.75
CA LEU A 1 -8.49 13.04 -8.42
C LEU A 1 -8.28 14.54 -8.27
N ASN A 2 -9.36 15.33 -8.21
CA ASN A 2 -9.25 16.78 -8.07
C ASN A 2 -9.09 17.24 -6.61
N LEU A 3 -9.25 16.35 -5.65
CA LEU A 3 -9.04 16.61 -4.22
C LEU A 3 -7.86 15.75 -3.74
N VAL A 4 -6.67 16.32 -3.78
CA VAL A 4 -5.44 15.61 -3.40
C VAL A 4 -5.33 15.50 -1.89
N HIS A 5 -5.01 14.30 -1.42
CA HIS A 5 -4.80 14.02 0.00
C HIS A 5 -3.49 13.24 0.19
N PRO A 6 -2.59 13.68 1.07
CA PRO A 6 -2.61 14.98 1.77
C PRO A 6 -2.36 16.15 0.82
N ARG A 7 -2.76 17.35 1.24
CA ARG A 7 -2.66 18.54 0.37
C ARG A 7 -1.23 18.88 -0.04
N GLU A 8 -0.27 18.53 0.80
CA GLU A 8 1.15 18.73 0.51
C GLU A 8 1.60 18.02 -0.77
N ASN A 9 0.84 17.04 -1.23
CA ASN A 9 1.16 16.26 -2.43
C ASN A 9 0.57 16.85 -3.72
N ILE A 10 -0.08 18.01 -3.68
CA ILE A 10 -0.56 18.68 -4.89
C ILE A 10 0.57 18.91 -5.89
N PRO A 11 1.74 19.47 -5.50
CA PRO A 11 2.86 19.61 -6.43
C PRO A 11 3.37 18.29 -7.00
N LEU A 12 3.36 17.24 -6.18
CA LEU A 12 3.77 15.90 -6.62
C LEU A 12 2.82 15.35 -7.69
N GLN A 13 1.52 15.51 -7.51
CA GLN A 13 0.54 15.08 -8.51
C GLN A 13 0.76 15.81 -9.84
N GLU A 14 0.97 17.12 -9.80
CA GLU A 14 1.25 17.90 -11.00
C GLU A 14 2.52 17.42 -11.70
N GLU A 15 3.57 17.15 -10.94
CA GLU A 15 4.84 16.67 -11.48
C GLU A 15 4.69 15.30 -12.16
N ILE A 16 3.94 14.39 -11.56
CA ILE A 16 3.67 13.07 -12.14
C ILE A 16 3.01 13.23 -13.51
N LEU A 17 1.99 14.08 -13.61
CA LEU A 17 1.27 14.29 -14.85
C LEU A 17 2.14 14.98 -15.90
N GLN A 18 2.96 15.95 -15.51
CA GLN A 18 3.87 16.66 -16.42
C GLN A 18 4.93 15.74 -17.00
N LYS A 19 5.38 14.74 -16.24
CA LYS A 19 6.39 13.77 -16.66
C LYS A 19 5.81 12.57 -17.40
N GLY A 20 4.55 12.62 -17.78
CA GLY A 20 3.91 11.55 -18.55
C GLY A 20 3.41 10.38 -17.69
N GLY A 21 3.32 10.57 -16.38
CA GLY A 21 2.77 9.57 -15.48
C GLY A 21 1.25 9.55 -15.48
N LEU A 22 0.69 8.61 -14.74
CA LEU A 22 -0.76 8.40 -14.65
C LEU A 22 -1.21 8.46 -13.20
N ILE A 23 -2.30 9.16 -12.96
CA ILE A 23 -3.02 9.15 -11.68
C ILE A 23 -4.32 8.38 -11.90
N LEU A 24 -4.56 7.37 -11.07
CA LEU A 24 -5.72 6.50 -11.20
C LEU A 24 -6.56 6.54 -9.93
N SER A 25 -7.87 6.63 -10.09
CA SER A 25 -8.81 6.58 -8.97
C SER A 25 -10.09 5.87 -9.40
N GLU A 26 -10.70 5.14 -8.48
CA GLU A 26 -12.02 4.56 -8.68
C GLU A 26 -13.15 5.46 -8.17
N GLN A 27 -12.80 6.60 -7.54
CA GLN A 27 -13.78 7.53 -6.97
C GLN A 27 -14.10 8.64 -7.96
N PRO A 28 -15.38 9.10 -8.01
CA PRO A 28 -15.72 10.27 -8.81
C PRO A 28 -14.95 11.51 -8.39
N LEU A 29 -14.85 12.48 -9.30
CA LEU A 29 -14.26 13.78 -8.96
C LEU A 29 -15.04 14.44 -7.82
N GLY A 30 -14.35 15.14 -6.95
CA GLY A 30 -14.96 15.84 -5.82
C GLY A 30 -15.14 14.99 -4.57
N VAL A 31 -14.82 13.69 -4.62
CA VAL A 31 -14.92 12.82 -3.46
C VAL A 31 -13.64 12.91 -2.62
N LYS A 32 -13.80 13.25 -1.34
CA LYS A 32 -12.69 13.37 -0.40
C LYS A 32 -12.21 12.00 0.07
N ALA A 33 -10.91 11.92 0.38
CA ALA A 33 -10.35 10.74 1.01
C ALA A 33 -10.93 10.55 2.43
N ASN A 34 -11.16 9.31 2.81
CA ASN A 34 -11.48 8.93 4.19
C ASN A 34 -10.92 7.52 4.45
N PRO A 35 -10.83 7.08 5.72
CA PRO A 35 -10.22 5.78 6.03
C PRO A 35 -10.84 4.60 5.27
N THR A 36 -12.16 4.57 5.14
CA THR A 36 -12.86 3.49 4.42
C THR A 36 -12.48 3.46 2.95
N ARG A 37 -12.43 4.61 2.29
CA ARG A 37 -12.04 4.70 0.88
C ARG A 37 -10.57 4.38 0.68
N LEU A 38 -9.70 4.78 1.61
CA LEU A 38 -8.27 4.47 1.53
C LEU A 38 -8.02 2.96 1.67
N VAL A 39 -8.72 2.29 2.57
CA VAL A 39 -8.63 0.83 2.71
C VAL A 39 -9.18 0.14 1.46
N ALA A 40 -10.32 0.58 0.95
CA ALA A 40 -10.91 0.03 -0.27
C ALA A 40 -9.97 0.17 -1.47
N ARG A 41 -9.24 1.31 -1.57
CA ARG A 41 -8.26 1.53 -2.63
C ARG A 41 -7.10 0.54 -2.56
N ASN A 42 -6.73 0.07 -1.38
CA ASN A 42 -5.58 -0.82 -1.20
C ASN A 42 -5.70 -2.10 -2.05
N ARG A 43 -6.92 -2.57 -2.33
CA ARG A 43 -7.10 -3.72 -3.23
C ARG A 43 -6.59 -3.44 -4.64
N LEU A 44 -6.70 -2.20 -5.11
CA LEU A 44 -6.19 -1.82 -6.42
C LEU A 44 -4.67 -1.84 -6.47
N GLN A 45 -4.00 -1.43 -5.38
CA GLN A 45 -2.54 -1.53 -5.29
C GLN A 45 -2.09 -2.97 -5.45
N ALA A 46 -2.75 -3.90 -4.77
CA ALA A 46 -2.43 -5.31 -4.89
C ALA A 46 -2.78 -5.88 -6.27
N ALA A 47 -3.93 -5.52 -6.82
CA ALA A 47 -4.40 -6.06 -8.09
C ALA A 47 -3.57 -5.59 -9.28
N LEU A 48 -3.08 -4.35 -9.25
CA LEU A 48 -2.33 -3.75 -10.35
C LEU A 48 -0.83 -4.01 -10.27
N SER A 49 -0.34 -4.58 -9.19
CA SER A 49 1.09 -4.86 -9.00
C SER A 49 1.41 -6.31 -9.37
N GLU A 50 2.68 -6.59 -9.63
CA GLU A 50 3.18 -7.95 -9.80
C GLU A 50 3.51 -8.58 -8.45
N GLU A 51 4.03 -7.78 -7.54
CA GLU A 51 4.34 -8.20 -6.18
C GLU A 51 4.21 -7.03 -5.21
N ILE A 52 4.06 -7.35 -3.94
CA ILE A 52 4.01 -6.37 -2.85
C ILE A 52 5.27 -6.54 -2.01
N VAL A 53 5.99 -5.43 -1.82
CA VAL A 53 7.17 -5.40 -0.95
C VAL A 53 6.84 -4.52 0.25
N VAL A 54 6.88 -5.12 1.44
CA VAL A 54 6.62 -4.41 2.69
C VAL A 54 7.94 -3.98 3.30
N ALA A 55 8.19 -2.68 3.34
CA ALA A 55 9.39 -2.13 3.94
C ALA A 55 9.33 -2.22 5.47
N GLU A 56 8.29 -1.67 6.07
CA GLU A 56 8.06 -1.73 7.50
C GLU A 56 6.59 -1.43 7.79
N CYS A 57 5.94 -2.27 8.59
CA CYS A 57 4.60 -1.99 9.07
C CYS A 57 4.29 -2.73 10.37
N PRO A 58 3.45 -2.15 11.24
CA PRO A 58 2.86 -2.86 12.36
C PRO A 58 1.90 -3.95 11.88
N GLU A 59 1.69 -4.96 12.70
CA GLU A 59 0.78 -6.08 12.38
C GLU A 59 -0.65 -5.62 12.14
N HIS A 60 -1.09 -4.56 12.80
CA HIS A 60 -2.45 -4.04 12.70
C HIS A 60 -2.53 -2.76 11.85
N SER A 61 -1.68 -2.61 10.85
CA SER A 61 -1.69 -1.41 9.99
C SER A 61 -2.52 -1.60 8.74
N GLY A 62 -2.82 -0.48 8.08
CA GLY A 62 -3.49 -0.49 6.78
C GLY A 62 -2.72 -1.24 5.70
N THR A 63 -1.39 -1.29 5.80
CA THR A 63 -0.54 -2.06 4.89
C THR A 63 -0.93 -3.54 4.88
N MET A 64 -1.36 -4.09 6.01
CA MET A 64 -1.78 -5.49 6.07
C MET A 64 -3.05 -5.76 5.28
N HIS A 65 -3.90 -4.77 5.04
CA HIS A 65 -5.03 -4.91 4.12
C HIS A 65 -4.54 -5.16 2.70
N THR A 66 -3.54 -4.41 2.26
CA THR A 66 -2.92 -4.61 0.94
C THR A 66 -2.30 -6.00 0.83
N VAL A 67 -1.63 -6.46 1.88
CA VAL A 67 -1.03 -7.81 1.93
C VAL A 67 -2.11 -8.89 1.78
N ARG A 68 -3.22 -8.76 2.50
CA ARG A 68 -4.32 -9.72 2.41
C ARG A 68 -4.96 -9.74 1.01
N PHE A 69 -5.13 -8.59 0.38
CA PHE A 69 -5.58 -8.53 -1.01
C PHE A 69 -4.60 -9.19 -1.96
N ALA A 70 -3.29 -8.97 -1.75
CA ALA A 70 -2.25 -9.62 -2.57
C ALA A 70 -2.34 -11.14 -2.47
N GLN A 71 -2.54 -11.69 -1.27
CA GLN A 71 -2.75 -13.12 -1.09
C GLN A 71 -3.99 -13.61 -1.86
N LYS A 72 -5.10 -12.88 -1.73
CA LYS A 72 -6.35 -13.22 -2.40
C LYS A 72 -6.20 -13.25 -3.91
N TYR A 73 -5.38 -12.37 -4.47
CA TYR A 73 -5.17 -12.26 -5.91
C TYR A 73 -3.99 -13.10 -6.42
N GLY A 74 -3.37 -13.89 -5.56
CA GLY A 74 -2.24 -14.73 -5.94
C GLY A 74 -0.96 -13.98 -6.25
N LYS A 75 -0.79 -12.79 -5.70
CA LYS A 75 0.41 -11.98 -5.87
C LYS A 75 1.48 -12.38 -4.86
N LYS A 76 2.74 -12.22 -5.24
CA LYS A 76 3.87 -12.46 -4.33
C LYS A 76 3.94 -11.35 -3.30
N VAL A 77 4.28 -11.72 -2.07
CA VAL A 77 4.51 -10.78 -0.97
C VAL A 77 5.93 -10.98 -0.45
N LYS A 78 6.65 -9.89 -0.29
CA LYS A 78 7.98 -9.88 0.32
C LYS A 78 7.97 -8.89 1.47
N ALA A 79 8.73 -9.17 2.51
CA ALA A 79 8.86 -8.27 3.64
C ALA A 79 10.32 -8.11 4.02
N ALA A 80 10.73 -6.88 4.30
CA ALA A 80 12.10 -6.59 4.70
C ALA A 80 12.41 -7.25 6.05
N ARG A 81 13.59 -7.88 6.13
CA ARG A 81 14.13 -8.36 7.40
C ARG A 81 14.86 -7.20 8.06
N LEU A 82 14.38 -6.79 9.22
CA LEU A 82 14.96 -5.66 9.94
C LEU A 82 15.80 -6.17 11.12
N PRO A 83 16.88 -5.46 11.48
CA PRO A 83 17.81 -5.92 12.51
C PRO A 83 17.29 -5.74 13.94
N TYR A 84 16.01 -5.45 14.11
CA TYR A 84 15.39 -5.22 15.41
C TYR A 84 13.94 -5.70 15.39
N ASP A 85 13.43 -6.05 16.59
CA ASP A 85 12.04 -6.42 16.78
C ASP A 85 11.34 -5.31 17.55
N LYS A 86 10.41 -4.62 16.90
CA LYS A 86 9.61 -3.55 17.49
C LYS A 86 8.17 -3.66 17.00
N GLU A 87 7.26 -2.95 17.65
CA GLU A 87 5.86 -2.89 17.21
C GLU A 87 5.75 -2.37 15.77
N GLU A 88 6.59 -1.41 15.38
CA GLU A 88 6.59 -0.80 14.07
C GLU A 88 6.86 -1.79 12.94
N ASN A 89 7.55 -2.91 13.22
CA ASN A 89 7.83 -3.93 12.20
C ASN A 89 7.20 -5.29 12.53
N SER A 90 6.24 -5.33 13.44
CA SER A 90 5.57 -6.58 13.82
C SER A 90 4.85 -7.24 12.63
N GLY A 91 4.37 -6.46 11.68
CA GLY A 91 3.76 -6.96 10.45
C GLY A 91 4.76 -7.68 9.56
N ASN A 92 5.97 -7.16 9.43
CA ASN A 92 7.05 -7.81 8.67
C ASN A 92 7.33 -9.20 9.23
N LYS A 93 7.51 -9.29 10.54
CA LYS A 93 7.75 -10.56 11.22
C LYS A 93 6.60 -11.53 11.02
N TYR A 94 5.37 -11.06 11.18
CA TYR A 94 4.17 -11.87 10.97
C TYR A 94 4.12 -12.45 9.55
N ILE A 95 4.41 -11.63 8.54
CA ILE A 95 4.40 -12.04 7.13
C ILE A 95 5.43 -13.17 6.90
N ILE A 96 6.62 -13.02 7.44
CA ILE A 96 7.71 -13.99 7.26
C ILE A 96 7.43 -15.27 8.06
N ASP A 97 7.06 -15.14 9.33
CA ASP A 97 6.88 -16.28 10.22
C ASP A 97 5.71 -17.18 9.84
N THR A 98 4.65 -16.60 9.28
CA THR A 98 3.46 -17.35 8.85
C THR A 98 3.57 -17.89 7.45
N GLY A 99 4.62 -17.54 6.71
CA GLY A 99 4.79 -17.97 5.32
C GLY A 99 3.92 -17.23 4.32
N ILE A 100 3.26 -16.15 4.73
CA ILE A 100 2.48 -15.28 3.83
C ILE A 100 3.39 -14.71 2.76
N GLY A 101 4.60 -14.33 3.16
CA GLY A 101 5.58 -13.76 2.26
C GLY A 101 6.99 -14.18 2.60
N GLU A 102 7.90 -13.85 1.69
CA GLU A 102 9.32 -14.15 1.78
C GLU A 102 10.06 -12.98 2.41
N GLY A 103 11.03 -13.26 3.31
CA GLY A 103 11.91 -12.24 3.86
C GLY A 103 13.01 -11.85 2.88
N ILE A 104 13.27 -10.57 2.78
CA ILE A 104 14.35 -10.04 1.93
C ILE A 104 15.33 -9.17 2.69
#